data_e11640416d5e5813d83b4a70fe8ebc1a
#
_entry.id   e11640416d5e5813d83b4a70fe8ebc1a
#
_cell.length_a   1.000
_cell.length_b   1.000
_cell.length_c   1.000
_cell.angle_alpha   90.00
_cell.angle_beta   90.00
_cell.angle_gamma   90.00
#
_symmetry.space_group_name_H-M   'P 1'
#
loop_
_entity.id
_entity.type
_entity.pdbx_description
1 polymer ?
#
loop_
_entity_poly.entity_id
_entity_poly.type
_entity_poly.pdbx_seq_one_letter_code
_entity_poly.pdbx_strand_id
1 'polypeptide(L)'
;VACLALLYMRQAAGANPAPAALAATGACARQPPFAQELTASLPGPLALATDRPMRGLALVSLDGSGRSYQHQSWDDGGFMGAMTFDEAGNIYLAPTPRQSLADNPPSGATTLWRVDGRTGVMRPFATLPGAASERNPFGVLGLSYACDLGLLFAGTVIGSTPSVERGGVVALSTDGQIRATPVDGLDAMGVTVVRADRRYLLLAGLARRPAIVGVPLDARGHAAGPPVEIIDLTAGGATASERARKLRFANGELSVDLVSFNYTLQVNASGTAPLRRAIWRYDPHTRHWTVARQAEQQAGP
;
A
#
# COMPACT_ATOMS: atom_id res chain seq x y z
N VAL A 1 70.44 21.11 21.46
CA VAL A 1 69.48 20.30 22.17
C VAL A 1 68.09 20.82 21.81
N ALA A 2 67.40 20.18 20.86
CA ALA A 2 66.06 20.57 20.44
C ALA A 2 65.05 19.57 21.05
N CYS A 3 64.16 20.06 21.90
CA CYS A 3 63.03 19.32 22.41
C CYS A 3 61.90 19.31 21.38
N LEU A 4 61.59 18.10 20.81
CA LEU A 4 60.39 17.84 20.05
C LEU A 4 59.24 17.59 21.03
N ALA A 5 58.27 18.48 21.05
CA ALA A 5 56.99 18.27 21.72
C ALA A 5 56.04 17.49 20.79
N LEU A 6 55.79 16.23 21.10
CA LEU A 6 54.75 15.41 20.47
C LEU A 6 53.38 15.85 20.96
N LEU A 7 52.62 16.57 20.11
CA LEU A 7 51.18 16.82 20.32
C LEU A 7 50.41 15.55 20.00
N TYR A 8 49.94 14.84 21.03
CA TYR A 8 48.94 13.80 20.91
C TYR A 8 47.58 14.45 20.64
N MET A 9 47.17 14.51 19.36
CA MET A 9 45.77 14.75 19.03
C MET A 9 44.94 13.57 19.43
N ARG A 10 44.26 13.64 20.57
CA ARG A 10 43.15 12.74 20.89
C ARG A 10 42.05 12.97 19.84
N GLN A 11 41.92 12.08 18.88
CA GLN A 11 40.70 11.95 18.09
C GLN A 11 39.58 11.65 19.08
N ALA A 12 38.69 12.62 19.30
CA ALA A 12 37.41 12.34 19.94
C ALA A 12 36.69 11.29 19.11
N ALA A 13 36.52 10.11 19.65
CA ALA A 13 35.67 9.09 19.09
C ALA A 13 34.27 9.71 19.00
N GLY A 14 33.89 10.17 17.81
CA GLY A 14 32.55 10.65 17.54
C GLY A 14 31.58 9.53 17.91
N ALA A 15 30.72 9.78 18.88
CA ALA A 15 29.64 8.87 19.22
C ALA A 15 28.92 8.52 17.92
N ASN A 16 28.89 7.24 17.54
CA ASN A 16 28.07 6.79 16.42
C ASN A 16 26.65 7.30 16.68
N PRO A 17 26.06 8.05 15.76
CA PRO A 17 24.69 8.51 15.94
C PRO A 17 23.79 7.30 16.20
N ALA A 18 22.91 7.42 17.17
CA ALA A 18 21.93 6.36 17.47
C ALA A 18 21.24 5.94 16.16
N PRO A 19 21.05 4.62 15.93
CA PRO A 19 20.42 4.16 14.71
C PRO A 19 19.00 4.75 14.60
N ALA A 20 18.67 5.27 13.42
CA ALA A 20 17.42 5.97 13.21
C ALA A 20 16.23 5.02 13.26
N ALA A 21 15.22 5.35 14.05
CA ALA A 21 13.93 4.69 14.04
C ALA A 21 13.21 4.96 12.71
N LEU A 22 12.43 3.97 12.25
CA LEU A 22 11.56 4.17 11.09
C LEU A 22 10.36 5.05 11.45
N ALA A 23 9.95 5.90 10.52
CA ALA A 23 8.75 6.73 10.60
C ALA A 23 7.83 6.48 9.40
N ALA A 24 6.53 6.61 9.62
CA ALA A 24 5.54 6.56 8.55
C ALA A 24 5.65 7.79 7.65
N THR A 25 5.58 7.63 6.35
CA THR A 25 5.52 8.74 5.38
C THR A 25 4.09 9.15 5.01
N GLY A 26 3.09 8.34 5.37
CA GLY A 26 1.66 8.60 5.09
C GLY A 26 0.91 9.38 6.16
N ALA A 27 1.60 9.98 7.13
CA ALA A 27 0.96 10.65 8.27
C ALA A 27 0.20 11.95 7.91
N CYS A 28 0.39 12.50 6.72
CA CYS A 28 -0.35 13.68 6.24
C CYS A 28 -1.72 13.36 5.65
N ALA A 29 -2.00 12.09 5.36
CA ALA A 29 -3.28 11.68 4.78
C ALA A 29 -4.45 12.20 5.61
N ARG A 30 -5.37 12.94 4.96
CA ARG A 30 -6.52 13.56 5.61
C ARG A 30 -7.82 12.89 5.17
N GLN A 31 -8.80 12.92 6.06
CA GLN A 31 -10.16 12.56 5.65
C GLN A 31 -10.68 13.58 4.64
N PRO A 32 -11.42 13.12 3.61
CA PRO A 32 -11.97 14.01 2.60
C PRO A 32 -12.91 15.06 3.22
N PRO A 33 -12.76 16.36 2.90
CA PRO A 33 -13.65 17.41 3.36
C PRO A 33 -15.12 17.14 3.06
N PHE A 34 -15.45 16.59 1.88
CA PHE A 34 -16.86 16.28 1.53
C PHE A 34 -17.52 15.31 2.54
N ALA A 35 -16.75 14.40 3.15
CA ALA A 35 -17.28 13.46 4.13
C ALA A 35 -17.77 14.17 5.40
N GLN A 36 -17.18 15.31 5.76
CA GLN A 36 -17.62 16.11 6.90
C GLN A 36 -18.97 16.77 6.64
N GLU A 37 -19.25 17.18 5.41
CA GLU A 37 -20.53 17.79 5.01
C GLU A 37 -21.68 16.77 5.09
N LEU A 38 -21.39 15.49 4.95
CA LEU A 38 -22.37 14.41 5.02
C LEU A 38 -22.68 13.95 6.46
N THR A 39 -21.96 14.43 7.48
CA THR A 39 -22.19 14.03 8.89
C THR A 39 -23.59 14.36 9.40
N ALA A 40 -24.24 15.39 8.84
CA ALA A 40 -25.62 15.73 9.18
C ALA A 40 -26.64 14.67 8.73
N SER A 41 -26.37 13.97 7.62
CA SER A 41 -27.23 12.92 7.06
C SER A 41 -26.80 11.49 7.47
N LEU A 42 -25.54 11.33 7.86
CA LEU A 42 -24.93 10.08 8.33
C LEU A 42 -24.33 10.28 9.72
N PRO A 43 -25.13 10.18 10.79
CA PRO A 43 -24.64 10.37 12.15
C PRO A 43 -23.66 9.26 12.57
N GLY A 44 -22.76 9.62 13.47
CA GLY A 44 -21.73 8.72 14.02
C GLY A 44 -20.40 8.78 13.28
N PRO A 45 -19.42 7.98 13.71
CA PRO A 45 -18.16 7.86 13.00
C PRO A 45 -18.35 7.29 11.60
N LEU A 46 -17.66 7.87 10.60
CA LEU A 46 -17.77 7.47 9.21
C LEU A 46 -16.47 6.76 8.74
N ALA A 47 -16.62 5.74 7.91
CA ALA A 47 -15.53 5.08 7.23
C ALA A 47 -15.79 4.95 5.73
N LEU A 48 -14.74 5.11 4.94
CA LEU A 48 -14.77 4.79 3.52
C LEU A 48 -14.44 3.30 3.34
N ALA A 49 -15.26 2.62 2.55
CA ALA A 49 -15.16 1.19 2.28
C ALA A 49 -15.21 0.89 0.78
N THR A 50 -14.34 -0.03 0.35
CA THR A 50 -14.31 -0.60 -1.00
C THR A 50 -14.64 -2.09 -1.01
N ASP A 51 -14.67 -2.74 0.14
CA ASP A 51 -14.78 -4.19 0.35
C ASP A 51 -16.22 -4.70 0.53
N ARG A 52 -17.19 -3.81 0.47
CA ARG A 52 -18.62 -4.18 0.51
C ARG A 52 -19.11 -4.75 -0.83
N PRO A 53 -20.27 -5.45 -0.85
CA PRO A 53 -20.82 -6.01 -2.10
C PRO A 53 -21.29 -4.95 -3.11
N MET A 54 -21.12 -3.65 -2.80
CA MET A 54 -21.45 -2.55 -3.71
C MET A 54 -20.28 -2.24 -4.62
N ARG A 55 -20.58 -1.87 -5.87
CA ARG A 55 -19.60 -1.33 -6.82
C ARG A 55 -19.08 0.02 -6.32
N GLY A 56 -17.84 0.34 -6.65
CA GLY A 56 -17.20 1.62 -6.33
C GLY A 56 -16.82 1.78 -4.87
N LEU A 57 -17.07 2.96 -4.34
CA LEU A 57 -16.76 3.41 -3.00
C LEU A 57 -18.04 3.62 -2.21
N ALA A 58 -18.03 3.36 -0.92
CA ALA A 58 -19.12 3.71 -0.01
C ALA A 58 -18.58 4.43 1.22
N LEU A 59 -19.29 5.46 1.68
CA LEU A 59 -19.13 6.05 2.99
C LEU A 59 -20.15 5.39 3.92
N VAL A 60 -19.69 4.75 4.98
CA VAL A 60 -20.52 3.94 5.86
C VAL A 60 -20.49 4.48 7.28
N SER A 61 -21.65 4.51 7.94
CA SER A 61 -21.73 4.81 9.37
C SER A 61 -21.25 3.60 10.18
N LEU A 62 -20.41 3.86 11.18
CA LEU A 62 -19.91 2.83 12.11
C LEU A 62 -20.77 2.74 13.39
N ASP A 63 -21.93 3.40 13.41
CA ASP A 63 -22.88 3.39 14.54
C ASP A 63 -23.75 2.10 14.62
N GLY A 64 -23.51 1.16 13.72
CA GLY A 64 -24.29 -0.10 13.62
C GLY A 64 -25.62 0.04 12.89
N SER A 65 -26.01 1.25 12.44
CA SER A 65 -27.29 1.48 11.71
C SER A 65 -27.32 0.87 10.31
N GLY A 66 -26.17 0.49 9.75
CA GLY A 66 -26.03 0.04 8.37
C GLY A 66 -26.20 1.15 7.32
N ARG A 67 -26.34 2.42 7.75
CA ARG A 67 -26.47 3.54 6.82
C ARG A 67 -25.19 3.76 6.03
N SER A 68 -25.36 4.07 4.75
CA SER A 68 -24.26 4.37 3.85
C SER A 68 -24.67 5.44 2.85
N TYR A 69 -23.66 6.11 2.31
CA TYR A 69 -23.77 7.05 1.21
C TYR A 69 -22.88 6.61 0.09
N GLN A 70 -23.35 6.76 -1.14
CA GLN A 70 -22.59 6.56 -2.36
C GLN A 70 -22.89 7.72 -3.32
N HIS A 71 -21.84 8.40 -3.76
CA HIS A 71 -21.97 9.40 -4.80
C HIS A 71 -22.23 8.73 -6.16
N GLN A 72 -23.06 9.33 -7.02
CA GLN A 72 -23.46 8.76 -8.31
C GLN A 72 -22.30 8.39 -9.24
N SER A 73 -21.13 9.04 -9.11
CA SER A 73 -19.93 8.74 -9.89
C SER A 73 -19.06 7.60 -9.33
N TRP A 74 -19.42 7.04 -8.16
CA TRP A 74 -18.50 6.10 -7.48
C TRP A 74 -18.54 4.68 -8.01
N ASP A 75 -19.54 4.31 -8.78
CA ASP A 75 -19.63 2.98 -9.40
C ASP A 75 -19.07 2.92 -10.83
N ASP A 76 -18.68 4.04 -11.41
CA ASP A 76 -18.15 4.13 -12.80
C ASP A 76 -16.93 3.23 -13.03
N GLY A 77 -16.10 3.04 -12.00
CA GLY A 77 -14.90 2.20 -12.04
C GLY A 77 -15.13 0.71 -11.70
N GLY A 78 -16.37 0.27 -11.50
CA GLY A 78 -16.71 -1.08 -11.07
C GLY A 78 -16.35 -1.32 -9.60
N PHE A 79 -16.05 -2.57 -9.22
CA PHE A 79 -15.59 -2.89 -7.87
C PHE A 79 -14.19 -2.33 -7.63
N MET A 80 -14.00 -1.67 -6.50
CA MET A 80 -12.74 -1.10 -6.07
C MET A 80 -12.06 -1.95 -5.01
N GLY A 81 -10.74 -1.88 -4.95
CA GLY A 81 -9.91 -2.62 -4.01
C GLY A 81 -9.01 -1.72 -3.17
N ALA A 82 -7.78 -1.52 -3.62
CA ALA A 82 -6.83 -0.68 -2.91
C ALA A 82 -7.26 0.78 -2.90
N MET A 83 -7.01 1.45 -1.76
CA MET A 83 -7.37 2.84 -1.52
C MET A 83 -6.32 3.53 -0.66
N THR A 84 -6.00 4.78 -0.99
CA THR A 84 -5.17 5.67 -0.17
C THR A 84 -5.61 7.12 -0.31
N PHE A 85 -5.10 8.01 0.56
CA PHE A 85 -5.45 9.42 0.62
C PHE A 85 -4.21 10.28 0.50
N ASP A 86 -4.34 11.48 -0.07
CA ASP A 86 -3.31 12.51 0.00
C ASP A 86 -3.60 13.54 1.12
N GLU A 87 -2.75 14.53 1.20
CA GLU A 87 -2.84 15.63 2.17
C GLU A 87 -4.00 16.60 1.91
N ALA A 88 -4.50 16.66 0.67
CA ALA A 88 -5.67 17.46 0.29
C ALA A 88 -6.99 16.71 0.55
N GLY A 89 -6.92 15.43 0.96
CA GLY A 89 -8.08 14.57 1.17
C GLY A 89 -8.64 13.96 -0.13
N ASN A 90 -7.90 14.02 -1.25
CA ASN A 90 -8.27 13.24 -2.41
C ASN A 90 -8.09 11.76 -2.11
N ILE A 91 -8.96 10.93 -2.71
CA ILE A 91 -8.91 9.47 -2.56
C ILE A 91 -8.45 8.87 -3.88
N TYR A 92 -7.43 8.03 -3.83
CA TYR A 92 -6.97 7.25 -4.98
C TYR A 92 -7.41 5.81 -4.82
N LEU A 93 -7.93 5.23 -5.91
CA LEU A 93 -8.59 3.93 -5.93
C LEU A 93 -8.09 3.09 -7.09
N ALA A 94 -8.03 1.79 -6.89
CA ALA A 94 -7.71 0.82 -7.93
C ALA A 94 -8.87 -0.18 -8.12
N PRO A 95 -9.30 -0.44 -9.36
CA PRO A 95 -10.29 -1.47 -9.66
C PRO A 95 -9.78 -2.84 -9.26
N THR A 96 -10.68 -3.67 -8.73
CA THR A 96 -10.37 -5.05 -8.38
C THR A 96 -11.58 -5.92 -8.67
N PRO A 97 -11.51 -6.81 -9.67
CA PRO A 97 -12.63 -7.70 -9.99
C PRO A 97 -12.90 -8.65 -8.82
N ARG A 98 -14.17 -8.93 -8.56
CA ARG A 98 -14.60 -9.77 -7.42
C ARG A 98 -15.32 -11.04 -7.86
N GLN A 99 -16.48 -10.91 -8.49
CA GLN A 99 -17.38 -12.03 -8.83
C GLN A 99 -17.48 -12.26 -10.33
N SER A 100 -17.36 -11.21 -11.11
CA SER A 100 -17.55 -11.23 -12.56
C SER A 100 -16.62 -10.24 -13.24
N LEU A 101 -16.14 -10.59 -14.44
CA LEU A 101 -15.41 -9.67 -15.31
C LEU A 101 -16.33 -8.68 -16.04
N ALA A 102 -17.64 -8.89 -16.01
CA ALA A 102 -18.60 -7.95 -16.60
C ALA A 102 -18.58 -6.60 -15.85
N ASP A 103 -18.42 -6.62 -14.52
CA ASP A 103 -18.34 -5.41 -13.70
C ASP A 103 -16.96 -4.75 -13.72
N ASN A 104 -15.92 -5.54 -13.91
CA ASN A 104 -14.53 -5.09 -14.02
C ASN A 104 -13.85 -5.77 -15.20
N PRO A 105 -14.10 -5.31 -16.43
CA PRO A 105 -13.42 -5.87 -17.59
C PRO A 105 -11.90 -5.63 -17.49
N PRO A 106 -11.07 -6.56 -17.97
CA PRO A 106 -9.61 -6.45 -17.87
C PRO A 106 -9.06 -5.15 -18.48
N SER A 107 -9.72 -4.57 -19.48
CA SER A 107 -9.35 -3.30 -20.10
C SER A 107 -9.34 -2.12 -19.13
N GLY A 108 -10.13 -2.15 -18.06
CA GLY A 108 -10.18 -1.12 -17.02
C GLY A 108 -9.22 -1.35 -15.85
N ALA A 109 -8.62 -2.55 -15.72
CA ALA A 109 -7.84 -2.94 -14.53
C ALA A 109 -6.57 -2.12 -14.33
N THR A 110 -6.06 -1.45 -15.34
CA THR A 110 -4.86 -0.60 -15.28
C THR A 110 -5.16 0.87 -15.01
N THR A 111 -6.44 1.27 -14.94
CA THR A 111 -6.87 2.65 -14.70
C THR A 111 -7.02 2.90 -13.21
N LEU A 112 -6.24 3.83 -12.68
CA LEU A 112 -6.45 4.38 -11.34
C LEU A 112 -7.54 5.45 -11.39
N TRP A 113 -8.30 5.57 -10.31
CA TRP A 113 -9.38 6.54 -10.15
C TRP A 113 -9.06 7.50 -9.02
N ARG A 114 -9.54 8.73 -9.10
CA ARG A 114 -9.44 9.74 -8.05
C ARG A 114 -10.81 10.30 -7.71
N VAL A 115 -11.11 10.32 -6.40
CA VAL A 115 -12.20 11.11 -5.86
C VAL A 115 -11.64 12.44 -5.39
N ASP A 116 -12.19 13.53 -5.88
CA ASP A 116 -11.85 14.87 -5.43
C ASP A 116 -12.28 15.04 -3.96
N GLY A 117 -11.36 15.41 -3.09
CA GLY A 117 -11.60 15.48 -1.65
C GLY A 117 -12.61 16.53 -1.24
N ARG A 118 -12.86 17.54 -2.06
CA ARG A 118 -13.80 18.62 -1.77
C ARG A 118 -15.21 18.32 -2.30
N THR A 119 -15.29 17.80 -3.55
CA THR A 119 -16.58 17.61 -4.23
C THR A 119 -17.13 16.19 -4.13
N GLY A 120 -16.31 15.21 -3.76
CA GLY A 120 -16.68 13.79 -3.76
C GLY A 120 -16.81 13.17 -5.16
N VAL A 121 -16.53 13.89 -6.24
CA VAL A 121 -16.66 13.40 -7.61
C VAL A 121 -15.50 12.47 -7.95
N MET A 122 -15.80 11.25 -8.41
CA MET A 122 -14.82 10.27 -8.89
C MET A 122 -14.60 10.41 -10.40
N ARG A 123 -13.34 10.33 -10.82
CA ARG A 123 -12.94 10.38 -12.25
C ARG A 123 -11.72 9.48 -12.49
N PRO A 124 -11.51 8.98 -13.73
CA PRO A 124 -10.23 8.38 -14.12
C PRO A 124 -9.08 9.34 -13.81
N PHE A 125 -7.99 8.80 -13.26
CA PHE A 125 -6.84 9.59 -12.81
C PHE A 125 -5.59 9.33 -13.63
N ALA A 126 -5.20 8.07 -13.77
CA ALA A 126 -4.03 7.65 -14.53
C ALA A 126 -4.23 6.24 -15.06
N THR A 127 -3.65 5.93 -16.20
CA THR A 127 -3.61 4.57 -16.75
C THR A 127 -2.17 4.09 -16.73
N LEU A 128 -1.92 2.97 -16.06
CA LEU A 128 -0.60 2.35 -15.98
C LEU A 128 -0.30 1.58 -17.28
N PRO A 129 0.98 1.47 -17.67
CA PRO A 129 1.38 0.71 -18.84
C PRO A 129 1.14 -0.80 -18.64
N GLY A 130 0.93 -1.50 -19.75
CA GLY A 130 0.62 -2.92 -19.78
C GLY A 130 -0.87 -3.22 -19.91
N ALA A 131 -1.23 -4.48 -19.87
CA ALA A 131 -2.60 -4.93 -20.00
C ALA A 131 -2.88 -6.10 -19.04
N ALA A 132 -4.06 -6.06 -18.44
CA ALA A 132 -4.63 -7.24 -17.78
C ALA A 132 -5.30 -8.14 -18.81
N SER A 133 -5.61 -9.38 -18.45
CA SER A 133 -6.25 -10.37 -19.31
C SER A 133 -7.24 -11.22 -18.49
N GLU A 134 -8.05 -12.00 -19.15
CA GLU A 134 -8.96 -12.94 -18.44
C GLU A 134 -8.19 -13.96 -17.58
N ARG A 135 -6.94 -14.29 -17.94
CA ARG A 135 -6.08 -15.19 -17.14
C ARG A 135 -5.49 -14.51 -15.91
N ASN A 136 -5.36 -13.21 -15.94
CA ASN A 136 -5.01 -12.36 -14.82
C ASN A 136 -5.76 -11.04 -14.96
N PRO A 137 -6.97 -10.93 -14.42
CA PRO A 137 -7.79 -9.73 -14.52
C PRO A 137 -7.36 -8.63 -13.52
N PHE A 138 -6.37 -8.90 -12.69
CA PHE A 138 -5.89 -7.97 -11.69
C PHE A 138 -4.87 -7.00 -12.28
N GLY A 139 -4.98 -5.75 -11.88
CA GLY A 139 -4.04 -4.68 -12.24
C GLY A 139 -3.27 -4.22 -11.01
N VAL A 140 -3.73 -3.15 -10.38
CA VAL A 140 -3.16 -2.56 -9.18
C VAL A 140 -3.80 -3.20 -7.95
N LEU A 141 -2.97 -3.74 -7.06
CA LEU A 141 -3.43 -4.43 -5.86
C LEU A 141 -3.11 -3.66 -4.57
N GLY A 142 -2.18 -2.73 -4.58
CA GLY A 142 -1.82 -1.92 -3.43
C GLY A 142 -1.63 -0.46 -3.80
N LEU A 143 -2.01 0.45 -2.90
CA LEU A 143 -1.80 1.88 -3.03
C LEU A 143 -1.29 2.45 -1.70
N SER A 144 -0.32 3.36 -1.79
CA SER A 144 0.19 4.11 -0.65
C SER A 144 0.64 5.49 -1.10
N TYR A 145 0.27 6.52 -0.35
CA TYR A 145 0.76 7.89 -0.58
C TYR A 145 1.88 8.21 0.41
N ALA A 146 3.02 8.63 -0.10
CA ALA A 146 4.17 9.07 0.70
C ALA A 146 4.22 10.61 0.69
N CYS A 147 3.78 11.22 1.78
CA CYS A 147 3.64 12.66 1.95
C CYS A 147 4.95 13.42 1.70
N ASP A 148 6.03 12.93 2.32
CA ASP A 148 7.34 13.58 2.24
C ASP A 148 7.90 13.61 0.81
N LEU A 149 7.41 12.71 -0.05
CA LEU A 149 7.78 12.62 -1.46
C LEU A 149 6.74 13.28 -2.38
N GLY A 150 5.51 13.48 -1.92
CA GLY A 150 4.38 13.91 -2.75
C GLY A 150 4.02 12.87 -3.82
N LEU A 151 4.26 11.59 -3.57
CA LEU A 151 4.12 10.51 -4.55
C LEU A 151 3.14 9.43 -4.09
N LEU A 152 2.36 8.95 -5.04
CA LEU A 152 1.52 7.76 -4.92
C LEU A 152 2.31 6.55 -5.43
N PHE A 153 2.41 5.50 -4.63
CA PHE A 153 3.01 4.23 -5.00
C PHE A 153 1.91 3.18 -5.26
N ALA A 154 1.98 2.53 -6.41
CA ALA A 154 1.02 1.52 -6.86
C ALA A 154 1.72 0.17 -7.06
N GLY A 155 1.38 -0.82 -6.24
CA GLY A 155 1.82 -2.21 -6.39
C GLY A 155 0.96 -2.93 -7.43
N THR A 156 1.59 -3.58 -8.42
CA THR A 156 0.90 -4.14 -9.58
C THR A 156 1.30 -5.58 -9.87
N VAL A 157 0.37 -6.29 -10.51
CA VAL A 157 0.58 -7.61 -11.13
C VAL A 157 0.23 -7.57 -12.62
N ILE A 158 0.25 -6.38 -13.24
CA ILE A 158 -0.16 -6.14 -14.64
C ILE A 158 0.68 -6.99 -15.58
N GLY A 159 0.01 -7.73 -16.48
CA GLY A 159 0.66 -8.56 -17.49
C GLY A 159 1.27 -9.86 -16.98
N SER A 160 1.21 -10.11 -15.69
CA SER A 160 1.69 -11.36 -15.09
C SER A 160 0.72 -12.51 -15.32
N THR A 161 1.26 -13.72 -15.28
CA THR A 161 0.50 -14.99 -15.32
C THR A 161 1.05 -15.90 -14.22
N PRO A 162 0.44 -17.05 -13.92
CA PRO A 162 1.02 -17.99 -12.96
C PRO A 162 2.48 -18.40 -13.27
N SER A 163 2.90 -18.35 -14.54
CA SER A 163 4.26 -18.74 -14.97
C SER A 163 5.20 -17.57 -15.31
N VAL A 164 4.66 -16.36 -15.52
CA VAL A 164 5.45 -15.18 -15.95
C VAL A 164 5.18 -14.02 -15.00
N GLU A 165 6.24 -13.42 -14.49
CA GLU A 165 6.20 -12.26 -13.61
C GLU A 165 6.56 -10.98 -14.39
N ARG A 166 5.68 -9.96 -14.34
CA ARG A 166 5.84 -8.69 -15.08
C ARG A 166 5.34 -7.49 -14.29
N GLY A 167 4.78 -7.71 -13.10
CA GLY A 167 4.32 -6.64 -12.24
C GLY A 167 5.46 -5.81 -11.65
N GLY A 168 5.12 -4.95 -10.73
CA GLY A 168 6.10 -4.07 -10.10
C GLY A 168 5.48 -3.07 -9.15
N VAL A 169 6.24 -2.00 -8.88
CA VAL A 169 5.73 -0.82 -8.20
C VAL A 169 5.98 0.40 -9.08
N VAL A 170 4.93 1.19 -9.30
CA VAL A 170 4.97 2.44 -10.07
C VAL A 170 4.74 3.60 -9.10
N ALA A 171 5.57 4.64 -9.20
CA ALA A 171 5.42 5.89 -8.47
C ALA A 171 4.82 6.97 -9.39
N LEU A 172 3.73 7.61 -8.93
CA LEU A 172 3.03 8.66 -9.67
C LEU A 172 2.97 9.94 -8.83
N SER A 173 3.00 11.09 -9.48
CA SER A 173 2.63 12.36 -8.87
C SER A 173 1.12 12.52 -8.75
N THR A 174 0.67 13.49 -7.95
CA THR A 174 -0.76 13.78 -7.71
C THR A 174 -1.49 14.33 -8.95
N ASP A 175 -0.77 14.65 -10.02
CA ASP A 175 -1.31 15.00 -11.35
C ASP A 175 -1.41 13.79 -12.32
N GLY A 176 -1.06 12.57 -11.84
CA GLY A 176 -1.19 11.33 -12.61
C GLY A 176 0.03 10.98 -13.47
N GLN A 177 1.10 11.75 -13.41
CA GLN A 177 2.32 11.46 -14.18
C GLN A 177 3.13 10.35 -13.51
N ILE A 178 3.55 9.35 -14.28
CA ILE A 178 4.51 8.34 -13.83
C ILE A 178 5.87 9.02 -13.64
N ARG A 179 6.44 8.93 -12.44
CA ARG A 179 7.72 9.51 -12.07
C ARG A 179 8.84 8.49 -12.01
N ALA A 180 8.53 7.28 -11.53
CA ALA A 180 9.50 6.21 -11.40
C ALA A 180 8.83 4.83 -11.45
N THR A 181 9.64 3.79 -11.72
CA THR A 181 9.28 2.39 -11.53
C THR A 181 10.32 1.76 -10.61
N PRO A 182 10.22 1.98 -9.28
CA PRO A 182 11.25 1.53 -8.34
C PRO A 182 11.36 0.00 -8.24
N VAL A 183 10.33 -0.73 -8.66
CA VAL A 183 10.35 -2.19 -8.79
C VAL A 183 9.77 -2.55 -10.14
N ASP A 184 10.49 -3.35 -10.91
CA ASP A 184 10.10 -3.86 -12.23
C ASP A 184 10.33 -5.37 -12.31
N GLY A 185 9.40 -6.10 -12.95
CA GLY A 185 9.48 -7.55 -13.12
C GLY A 185 9.30 -8.36 -11.82
N LEU A 186 8.70 -7.77 -10.78
CA LEU A 186 8.44 -8.41 -9.49
C LEU A 186 7.02 -8.06 -9.02
N ASP A 187 6.12 -9.02 -9.06
CA ASP A 187 4.69 -8.82 -8.74
C ASP A 187 4.50 -8.32 -7.31
N ALA A 188 3.97 -7.09 -7.16
CA ALA A 188 3.75 -6.45 -5.88
C ALA A 188 2.26 -6.30 -5.56
N MET A 189 1.89 -6.59 -4.32
CA MET A 189 0.55 -6.40 -3.78
C MET A 189 0.51 -5.18 -2.84
N GLY A 190 0.52 -5.40 -1.53
CA GLY A 190 0.55 -4.30 -0.57
C GLY A 190 1.84 -3.50 -0.67
N VAL A 191 1.74 -2.18 -0.62
CA VAL A 191 2.90 -1.27 -0.65
C VAL A 191 2.78 -0.23 0.45
N THR A 192 3.91 0.18 1.01
CA THR A 192 4.01 1.36 1.88
C THR A 192 5.43 1.91 1.84
N VAL A 193 5.59 3.20 2.11
CA VAL A 193 6.92 3.82 2.23
C VAL A 193 7.14 4.21 3.69
N VAL A 194 8.33 3.94 4.18
CA VAL A 194 8.79 4.38 5.51
C VAL A 194 10.07 5.21 5.35
N ARG A 195 10.38 6.00 6.36
CA ARG A 195 11.55 6.87 6.37
C ARG A 195 12.41 6.61 7.61
N ALA A 196 13.72 6.55 7.41
CA ALA A 196 14.72 6.63 8.47
C ALA A 196 15.60 7.85 8.19
N ASP A 197 15.52 8.90 8.99
CA ASP A 197 16.13 10.21 8.72
C ASP A 197 15.72 10.76 7.34
N ARG A 198 16.70 10.88 6.43
CA ARG A 198 16.50 11.34 5.04
C ARG A 198 16.46 10.21 4.01
N ARG A 199 16.42 8.96 4.46
CA ARG A 199 16.39 7.79 3.58
C ARG A 199 14.99 7.21 3.56
N TYR A 200 14.50 6.92 2.37
CA TYR A 200 13.21 6.29 2.18
C TYR A 200 13.39 4.81 1.86
N LEU A 201 12.50 4.00 2.36
CA LEU A 201 12.44 2.57 2.09
C LEU A 201 11.01 2.21 1.67
N LEU A 202 10.87 1.77 0.41
CA LEU A 202 9.63 1.17 -0.08
C LEU A 202 9.55 -0.26 0.44
N LEU A 203 8.45 -0.61 1.08
CA LEU A 203 8.09 -1.97 1.47
C LEU A 203 7.06 -2.48 0.48
N ALA A 204 7.31 -3.62 -0.15
CA ALA A 204 6.39 -4.23 -1.11
C ALA A 204 6.16 -5.70 -0.78
N GLY A 205 4.90 -6.08 -0.56
CA GLY A 205 4.48 -7.46 -0.39
C GLY A 205 4.45 -8.18 -1.73
N LEU A 206 5.08 -9.34 -1.80
CA LEU A 206 5.17 -10.12 -3.04
C LEU A 206 3.88 -10.92 -3.31
N ALA A 207 3.44 -10.96 -4.57
CA ALA A 207 2.26 -11.73 -4.97
C ALA A 207 2.55 -13.23 -5.13
N ARG A 208 3.80 -13.62 -5.39
CA ARG A 208 4.18 -15.02 -5.66
C ARG A 208 4.53 -15.81 -4.43
N ARG A 209 4.99 -15.17 -3.37
CA ARG A 209 5.44 -15.81 -2.15
C ARG A 209 5.11 -14.96 -0.91
N PRO A 210 4.97 -15.58 0.26
CA PRO A 210 4.64 -14.88 1.50
C PRO A 210 5.85 -14.09 2.05
N ALA A 211 6.26 -13.04 1.34
CA ALA A 211 7.41 -12.23 1.72
C ALA A 211 7.18 -10.74 1.46
N ILE A 212 7.94 -9.89 2.14
CA ILE A 212 8.03 -8.45 1.87
C ILE A 212 9.48 -8.12 1.51
N VAL A 213 9.63 -7.37 0.41
CA VAL A 213 10.92 -6.80 0.03
C VAL A 213 10.99 -5.33 0.43
N GLY A 214 12.20 -4.88 0.76
CA GLY A 214 12.56 -3.49 0.96
C GLY A 214 13.36 -2.98 -0.22
N VAL A 215 13.03 -1.78 -0.73
CA VAL A 215 13.76 -1.11 -1.81
C VAL A 215 14.14 0.29 -1.34
N PRO A 216 15.44 0.60 -1.21
CA PRO A 216 15.87 1.97 -0.92
C PRO A 216 15.41 2.91 -2.04
N LEU A 217 14.90 4.09 -1.66
CA LEU A 217 14.47 5.11 -2.61
C LEU A 217 15.30 6.40 -2.46
N ASP A 218 15.50 7.09 -3.58
CA ASP A 218 15.95 8.48 -3.58
C ASP A 218 14.76 9.44 -3.29
N ALA A 219 15.06 10.75 -3.18
CA ALA A 219 14.05 11.78 -2.93
C ALA A 219 13.06 12.00 -4.11
N ARG A 220 13.27 11.36 -5.25
CA ARG A 220 12.39 11.40 -6.42
C ARG A 220 11.56 10.14 -6.57
N GLY A 221 11.73 9.16 -5.66
CA GLY A 221 11.02 7.89 -5.69
C GLY A 221 11.63 6.83 -6.61
N HIS A 222 12.85 7.06 -7.16
CA HIS A 222 13.57 6.03 -7.90
C HIS A 222 14.25 5.05 -6.94
N ALA A 223 14.44 3.81 -7.38
CA ALA A 223 15.22 2.84 -6.64
C ALA A 223 16.68 3.33 -6.50
N ALA A 224 17.19 3.36 -5.28
CA ALA A 224 18.58 3.64 -4.94
C ALA A 224 19.38 2.36 -4.63
N GLY A 225 18.78 1.20 -4.85
CA GLY A 225 19.36 -0.13 -4.68
C GLY A 225 18.40 -1.23 -5.10
N PRO A 226 18.82 -2.47 -5.17
CA PRO A 226 17.98 -3.59 -5.55
C PRO A 226 16.93 -3.91 -4.47
N PRO A 227 15.80 -4.59 -4.84
CA PRO A 227 14.90 -5.19 -3.87
C PRO A 227 15.62 -6.25 -3.03
N VAL A 228 15.47 -6.18 -1.72
CA VAL A 228 16.02 -7.18 -0.78
C VAL A 228 14.87 -7.70 0.07
N GLU A 229 14.76 -9.01 0.24
CA GLU A 229 13.80 -9.59 1.17
C GLU A 229 14.15 -9.21 2.60
N ILE A 230 13.18 -8.64 3.31
CA ILE A 230 13.36 -8.14 4.68
C ILE A 230 12.43 -8.83 5.68
N ILE A 231 11.32 -9.42 5.21
CA ILE A 231 10.35 -10.14 6.05
C ILE A 231 9.91 -11.40 5.31
N ASP A 232 10.10 -12.56 5.93
CA ASP A 232 9.40 -13.80 5.61
C ASP A 232 8.10 -13.84 6.43
N LEU A 233 6.95 -13.76 5.77
CA LEU A 233 5.64 -13.73 6.42
C LEU A 233 5.28 -15.05 7.09
N THR A 234 5.89 -16.17 6.69
CA THR A 234 5.65 -17.48 7.32
C THR A 234 6.10 -17.50 8.79
N ALA A 235 7.17 -16.75 9.12
CA ALA A 235 7.60 -16.54 10.50
C ALA A 235 6.53 -15.83 11.35
N GLY A 236 5.69 -14.98 10.72
CA GLY A 236 4.52 -14.34 11.33
C GLY A 236 3.24 -15.18 11.26
N GLY A 237 3.32 -16.45 10.86
CA GLY A 237 2.18 -17.37 10.81
C GLY A 237 1.37 -17.30 9.51
N ALA A 238 1.87 -16.65 8.44
CA ALA A 238 1.22 -16.70 7.14
C ALA A 238 1.32 -18.11 6.53
N THR A 239 0.28 -18.55 5.86
CA THR A 239 0.29 -19.78 5.08
C THR A 239 0.99 -19.60 3.73
N ALA A 240 1.33 -20.70 3.06
CA ALA A 240 1.99 -20.67 1.75
C ALA A 240 1.15 -19.96 0.66
N SER A 241 -0.18 -19.89 0.79
CA SER A 241 -1.09 -19.20 -0.13
C SER A 241 -1.35 -17.73 0.22
N GLU A 242 -1.03 -17.30 1.44
CA GLU A 242 -1.30 -15.94 1.89
C GLU A 242 -0.24 -14.95 1.41
N ARG A 243 -0.68 -13.73 1.15
CA ARG A 243 0.13 -12.61 0.64
C ARG A 243 -0.20 -11.34 1.41
N ALA A 244 0.77 -10.44 1.50
CA ALA A 244 0.58 -9.12 2.10
C ALA A 244 -0.30 -8.24 1.20
N ARG A 245 -1.59 -8.13 1.53
CA ARG A 245 -2.57 -7.35 0.76
C ARG A 245 -2.53 -5.87 1.09
N LYS A 246 -2.27 -5.52 2.34
CA LYS A 246 -2.20 -4.15 2.83
C LYS A 246 -1.09 -4.03 3.88
N LEU A 247 -0.27 -3.02 3.71
CA LEU A 247 0.80 -2.67 4.63
C LEU A 247 0.48 -1.32 5.27
N ARG A 248 0.58 -1.25 6.59
CA ARG A 248 0.44 0.00 7.34
C ARG A 248 1.55 0.08 8.38
N PHE A 249 2.33 1.14 8.31
CA PHE A 249 3.35 1.40 9.30
C PHE A 249 2.92 2.55 10.20
N ALA A 250 2.89 2.31 11.49
CA ALA A 250 2.58 3.31 12.52
C ALA A 250 3.25 2.93 13.84
N ASN A 251 3.70 3.91 14.60
CA ASN A 251 4.26 3.74 15.96
C ASN A 251 5.37 2.67 16.04
N GLY A 252 6.23 2.56 15.02
CA GLY A 252 7.30 1.58 14.97
C GLY A 252 6.87 0.15 14.59
N GLU A 253 5.61 -0.05 14.27
CA GLU A 253 5.06 -1.35 13.90
C GLU A 253 4.53 -1.36 12.46
N LEU A 254 4.76 -2.47 11.75
CA LEU A 254 4.20 -2.77 10.45
C LEU A 254 3.05 -3.76 10.62
N SER A 255 1.83 -3.29 10.39
CA SER A 255 0.63 -4.12 10.32
C SER A 255 0.48 -4.67 8.91
N VAL A 256 0.36 -5.98 8.77
CA VAL A 256 0.28 -6.71 7.51
C VAL A 256 -1.05 -7.44 7.43
N ASP A 257 -1.95 -6.99 6.57
CA ASP A 257 -3.19 -7.70 6.27
C ASP A 257 -2.89 -8.82 5.25
N LEU A 258 -3.20 -10.06 5.62
CA LEU A 258 -2.92 -11.26 4.86
C LEU A 258 -4.19 -11.77 4.17
N VAL A 259 -4.08 -12.09 2.88
CA VAL A 259 -5.16 -12.72 2.11
C VAL A 259 -4.59 -13.82 1.23
N SER A 260 -5.34 -14.87 1.00
CA SER A 260 -5.03 -15.84 -0.05
C SER A 260 -5.11 -15.17 -1.42
N PHE A 261 -4.12 -15.34 -2.26
CA PHE A 261 -4.06 -14.76 -3.59
C PHE A 261 -3.70 -15.79 -4.65
N ASN A 262 -4.38 -15.66 -5.78
CA ASN A 262 -4.09 -16.36 -7.03
C ASN A 262 -4.40 -15.41 -8.18
N TYR A 263 -3.77 -15.61 -9.34
CA TYR A 263 -3.99 -14.79 -10.53
C TYR A 263 -5.34 -15.01 -11.21
N THR A 264 -6.12 -16.02 -10.81
CA THR A 264 -7.44 -16.30 -11.38
C THR A 264 -8.55 -15.74 -10.50
N LEU A 265 -9.59 -15.17 -11.13
CA LEU A 265 -10.74 -14.64 -10.42
C LEU A 265 -11.49 -15.73 -9.63
N GLN A 266 -11.61 -16.94 -10.19
CA GLN A 266 -12.37 -18.04 -9.59
C GLN A 266 -11.89 -18.39 -8.18
N VAL A 267 -10.57 -18.45 -7.96
CA VAL A 267 -10.01 -18.76 -6.64
C VAL A 267 -10.25 -17.62 -5.65
N ASN A 268 -10.14 -16.38 -6.12
CA ASN A 268 -10.31 -15.21 -5.24
C ASN A 268 -11.79 -14.92 -4.94
N ALA A 269 -12.70 -15.22 -5.87
CA ALA A 269 -14.14 -15.03 -5.67
C ALA A 269 -14.77 -16.06 -4.70
N SER A 270 -14.24 -17.29 -4.66
CA SER A 270 -14.70 -18.33 -3.73
C SER A 270 -14.19 -18.11 -2.29
N GLY A 271 -13.24 -17.22 -2.10
CA GLY A 271 -12.58 -16.98 -0.82
C GLY A 271 -13.37 -16.07 0.10
N THR A 272 -14.21 -16.65 0.95
CA THR A 272 -14.71 -16.00 2.17
C THR A 272 -13.71 -16.13 3.33
N ALA A 273 -12.43 -16.41 3.02
CA ALA A 273 -11.42 -16.55 4.05
C ALA A 273 -11.31 -15.24 4.83
N PRO A 274 -11.42 -15.29 6.16
CA PRO A 274 -11.37 -14.10 6.99
C PRO A 274 -10.02 -13.41 6.83
N LEU A 275 -10.05 -12.09 6.87
CA LEU A 275 -8.84 -11.29 6.88
C LEU A 275 -8.01 -11.66 8.12
N ARG A 276 -6.76 -12.02 7.91
CA ARG A 276 -5.80 -12.26 9.00
C ARG A 276 -4.80 -11.11 9.04
N ARG A 277 -4.33 -10.79 10.23
CA ARG A 277 -3.35 -9.71 10.44
C ARG A 277 -2.20 -10.18 11.30
N ALA A 278 -0.98 -9.94 10.83
CA ALA A 278 0.26 -10.06 11.60
C ALA A 278 0.86 -8.67 11.86
N ILE A 279 1.60 -8.54 12.96
CA ILE A 279 2.30 -7.30 13.31
C ILE A 279 3.79 -7.59 13.46
N TRP A 280 4.58 -6.72 12.83
CA TRP A 280 6.04 -6.77 12.85
C TRP A 280 6.58 -5.49 13.46
N ARG A 281 7.67 -5.60 14.24
CA ARG A 281 8.37 -4.47 14.83
C ARG A 281 9.78 -4.37 14.25
N TYR A 282 10.18 -3.17 13.89
CA TYR A 282 11.53 -2.89 13.45
C TYR A 282 12.43 -2.59 14.63
N ASP A 283 13.57 -3.28 14.72
CA ASP A 283 14.64 -2.96 15.66
C ASP A 283 15.70 -2.10 14.94
N PRO A 284 15.85 -0.82 15.30
CA PRO A 284 16.81 0.07 14.64
C PRO A 284 18.26 -0.31 14.93
N HIS A 285 18.57 -1.00 16.03
CA HIS A 285 19.94 -1.42 16.38
C HIS A 285 20.43 -2.57 15.52
N THR A 286 19.61 -3.59 15.36
CA THR A 286 19.93 -4.77 14.53
C THR A 286 19.53 -4.58 13.06
N ARG A 287 18.67 -3.60 12.77
CA ARG A 287 18.04 -3.34 11.45
C ARG A 287 17.21 -4.53 10.95
N HIS A 288 16.65 -5.31 11.88
CA HIS A 288 15.82 -6.46 11.57
C HIS A 288 14.37 -6.25 11.99
N TRP A 289 13.49 -6.95 11.28
CA TRP A 289 12.08 -7.05 11.61
C TRP A 289 11.83 -8.29 12.44
N THR A 290 11.12 -8.15 13.55
CA THR A 290 10.72 -9.24 14.44
C THR A 290 9.21 -9.32 14.52
N VAL A 291 8.68 -10.53 14.69
CA VAL A 291 7.24 -10.74 14.88
C VAL A 291 6.84 -10.19 16.23
N ALA A 292 5.97 -9.17 16.24
CA ALA A 292 5.36 -8.61 17.44
C ALA A 292 4.04 -9.32 17.78
N ARG A 293 3.29 -9.74 16.74
CA ARG A 293 2.07 -10.54 16.86
C ARG A 293 1.90 -11.46 15.68
N GLN A 294 1.62 -12.73 15.95
CA GLN A 294 1.31 -13.75 14.94
C GLN A 294 0.01 -13.41 14.19
N ALA A 295 -0.13 -14.00 13.00
CA ALA A 295 -1.30 -13.79 12.16
C ALA A 295 -2.57 -14.34 12.83
N GLU A 296 -3.46 -13.44 13.19
CA GLU A 296 -4.76 -13.73 13.80
C GLU A 296 -5.91 -13.30 12.90
N GLN A 297 -7.02 -14.00 13.00
CA GLN A 297 -8.26 -13.62 12.31
C GLN A 297 -8.75 -12.27 12.86
N GLN A 298 -9.07 -11.35 11.96
CA GLN A 298 -9.71 -10.11 12.35
C GLN A 298 -11.21 -10.35 12.51
N ALA A 299 -11.78 -9.91 13.64
CA ALA A 299 -13.22 -9.83 13.76
C ALA A 299 -13.72 -8.91 12.62
N GLY A 300 -14.70 -9.37 11.86
CA GLY A 300 -15.37 -8.52 10.88
C GLY A 300 -15.96 -7.28 11.57
N PRO A 301 -16.12 -6.16 10.85
CA PRO A 301 -16.80 -4.99 11.37
C PRO A 301 -18.27 -5.26 11.61
#